data_ae93c95499be8e4c1419c096cc30ae8b
#
_entry.id   ae93c95499be8e4c1419c096cc30ae8b
#
_cell.length_a   1.000
_cell.length_b   1.000
_cell.length_c   1.000
_cell.angle_alpha   90.00
_cell.angle_beta   90.00
_cell.angle_gamma   90.00
#
_symmetry.space_group_name_H-M   'P 1'
#
loop_
_entity.id
_entity.type
_entity.pdbx_description
1 polymer ?
#
loop_
_entity_poly.entity_id
_entity_poly.type
_entity_poly.pdbx_seq_one_letter_code
_entity_poly.pdbx_strand_id
1 'polypeptide(L)'
;MIAAFYHGDERASMIGFQSAFQGFGAALMTFVAGQLVQFGWQYTFLVYAISLPILILFVLFVPRPETTEIQVQGTASARQVIKTNPKMINYGIFLLLIIVVYNAVSIKLATVLTTYSLGDETNAANILTIMQLASMAAGVCFGWLQAKAHRYMLTLSLLLMGIGFVLIASAMNLYVIGFGAILTGISFSLFIPYLFNQVSIQAPKHAESFNTSILLVGANLGTLIAPYGLLFLSFVSLGSKTLAVFVNGSILLLISALVSVLVVYRTNRKTVIRVDEEIKEQLTTK
;
A
#
# COMPACT_ATOMS: atom_id res chain seq x y z
N MET A 1 -2.15 -17.79 -4.77
CA MET A 1 -2.16 -18.24 -6.16
C MET A 1 -0.99 -17.67 -6.95
N ILE A 2 -0.84 -16.35 -7.18
CA ILE A 2 0.29 -15.80 -7.98
C ILE A 2 1.64 -16.30 -7.49
N ALA A 3 1.87 -16.32 -6.18
CA ALA A 3 3.10 -16.82 -5.57
C ALA A 3 3.39 -18.32 -5.78
N ALA A 4 2.37 -19.11 -6.11
CA ALA A 4 2.51 -20.54 -6.35
C ALA A 4 2.90 -20.87 -7.79
N PHE A 5 2.56 -20.00 -8.75
CA PHE A 5 2.77 -20.24 -10.18
C PHE A 5 3.92 -19.44 -10.78
N TYR A 6 4.28 -18.29 -10.19
CA TYR A 6 5.27 -17.36 -10.73
C TYR A 6 6.44 -17.17 -9.77
N HIS A 7 7.67 -17.04 -10.32
CA HIS A 7 8.91 -16.87 -9.55
C HIS A 7 9.73 -15.69 -10.08
N GLY A 8 10.55 -15.08 -9.23
CA GLY A 8 11.46 -14.00 -9.63
C GLY A 8 10.75 -12.76 -10.17
N ASP A 9 11.25 -12.22 -11.28
CA ASP A 9 10.78 -10.98 -11.89
C ASP A 9 9.37 -11.09 -12.48
N GLU A 10 8.98 -12.28 -12.98
CA GLU A 10 7.62 -12.54 -13.46
C GLU A 10 6.60 -12.40 -12.35
N ARG A 11 6.93 -12.85 -11.14
CA ARG A 11 6.09 -12.70 -9.98
C ARG A 11 5.88 -11.23 -9.60
N ALA A 12 6.95 -10.43 -9.63
CA ALA A 12 6.86 -9.00 -9.35
C ALA A 12 5.95 -8.30 -10.37
N SER A 13 6.07 -8.67 -11.65
CA SER A 13 5.20 -8.16 -12.72
C SER A 13 3.73 -8.55 -12.51
N MET A 14 3.45 -9.80 -12.15
CA MET A 14 2.08 -10.26 -11.90
C MET A 14 1.42 -9.59 -10.69
N ILE A 15 2.18 -9.33 -9.62
CA ILE A 15 1.72 -8.55 -8.48
C ILE A 15 1.42 -7.10 -8.90
N GLY A 16 2.25 -6.53 -9.78
CA GLY A 16 2.03 -5.22 -10.38
C GLY A 16 0.72 -5.16 -11.19
N PHE A 17 0.49 -6.14 -12.05
CA PHE A 17 -0.77 -6.25 -12.81
C PHE A 17 -2.00 -6.41 -11.91
N GLN A 18 -1.92 -7.24 -10.88
CA GLN A 18 -2.99 -7.37 -9.89
C GLN A 18 -3.31 -6.01 -9.25
N SER A 19 -2.29 -5.28 -8.82
CA SER A 19 -2.46 -3.95 -8.23
C SER A 19 -3.04 -2.94 -9.24
N ALA A 20 -2.65 -3.04 -10.52
CA ALA A 20 -3.16 -2.19 -11.58
C ALA A 20 -4.67 -2.43 -11.81
N PHE A 21 -5.11 -3.68 -11.94
CA PHE A 21 -6.53 -4.02 -12.07
C PHE A 21 -7.35 -3.62 -10.85
N GLN A 22 -6.78 -3.75 -9.65
CA GLN A 22 -7.42 -3.28 -8.42
C GLN A 22 -7.58 -1.76 -8.43
N GLY A 23 -6.55 -1.02 -8.86
CA GLY A 23 -6.59 0.43 -9.01
C GLY A 23 -7.61 0.88 -10.06
N PHE A 24 -7.69 0.19 -11.21
CA PHE A 24 -8.68 0.46 -12.25
C PHE A 24 -10.11 0.26 -11.74
N GLY A 25 -10.38 -0.88 -11.09
CA GLY A 25 -11.69 -1.17 -10.51
C GLY A 25 -12.09 -0.12 -9.47
N ALA A 26 -11.16 0.26 -8.58
CA ALA A 26 -11.39 1.29 -7.59
C ALA A 26 -11.68 2.66 -8.24
N ALA A 27 -10.93 3.04 -9.29
CA ALA A 27 -11.15 4.29 -10.03
C ALA A 27 -12.55 4.33 -10.66
N LEU A 28 -12.94 3.25 -11.36
CA LEU A 28 -14.25 3.16 -11.99
C LEU A 28 -15.39 3.28 -10.98
N MET A 29 -15.30 2.56 -9.86
CA MET A 29 -16.31 2.59 -8.80
C MET A 29 -16.40 3.96 -8.14
N THR A 30 -15.24 4.58 -7.84
CA THR A 30 -15.18 5.91 -7.22
C THR A 30 -15.74 6.98 -8.14
N PHE A 31 -15.42 6.92 -9.43
CA PHE A 31 -15.96 7.84 -10.42
C PHE A 31 -17.49 7.74 -10.51
N VAL A 32 -18.02 6.53 -10.68
CA VAL A 32 -19.48 6.32 -10.78
C VAL A 32 -20.17 6.76 -9.49
N ALA A 33 -19.63 6.41 -8.30
CA ALA A 33 -20.17 6.84 -7.03
C ALA A 33 -20.17 8.37 -6.90
N GLY A 34 -19.09 9.04 -7.35
CA GLY A 34 -18.98 10.50 -7.34
C GLY A 34 -19.98 11.21 -8.24
N GLN A 35 -20.38 10.60 -9.36
CA GLN A 35 -21.46 11.13 -10.21
C GLN A 35 -22.84 10.88 -9.59
N LEU A 36 -23.03 9.74 -8.94
CA LEU A 36 -24.31 9.40 -8.33
C LEU A 36 -24.62 10.22 -7.08
N VAL A 37 -23.62 10.71 -6.36
CA VAL A 37 -23.82 11.52 -5.15
C VAL A 37 -24.61 12.81 -5.43
N GLN A 38 -24.53 13.34 -6.66
CA GLN A 38 -25.30 14.54 -7.07
C GLN A 38 -26.82 14.33 -7.04
N PHE A 39 -27.26 13.09 -7.18
CA PHE A 39 -28.70 12.71 -7.10
C PHE A 39 -29.13 12.38 -5.66
N GLY A 40 -28.19 12.28 -4.74
CA GLY A 40 -28.38 11.95 -3.33
C GLY A 40 -27.46 10.81 -2.87
N TRP A 41 -27.04 10.88 -1.61
CA TRP A 41 -26.10 9.91 -1.05
C TRP A 41 -26.54 8.45 -1.16
N GLN A 42 -27.85 8.20 -1.18
CA GLN A 42 -28.44 6.86 -1.29
C GLN A 42 -28.12 6.18 -2.64
N TYR A 43 -28.05 6.98 -3.72
CA TYR A 43 -27.77 6.46 -5.06
C TYR A 43 -26.33 5.95 -5.20
N THR A 44 -25.41 6.37 -4.36
CA THR A 44 -24.02 5.86 -4.39
C THR A 44 -23.95 4.35 -4.12
N PHE A 45 -24.92 3.79 -3.40
CA PHE A 45 -25.01 2.34 -3.17
C PHE A 45 -25.32 1.52 -4.42
N LEU A 46 -25.88 2.13 -5.48
CA LEU A 46 -26.12 1.44 -6.75
C LEU A 46 -24.82 0.94 -7.39
N VAL A 47 -23.67 1.52 -7.05
CA VAL A 47 -22.36 1.02 -7.49
C VAL A 47 -22.16 -0.45 -7.11
N TYR A 48 -22.69 -0.89 -5.99
CA TYR A 48 -22.59 -2.29 -5.57
C TYR A 48 -23.44 -3.25 -6.43
N ALA A 49 -24.42 -2.75 -7.21
CA ALA A 49 -25.22 -3.58 -8.12
C ALA A 49 -24.37 -4.24 -9.21
N ILE A 50 -23.18 -3.69 -9.51
CA ILE A 50 -22.22 -4.30 -10.45
C ILE A 50 -21.74 -5.69 -9.96
N SER A 51 -21.86 -5.98 -8.68
CA SER A 51 -21.52 -7.30 -8.14
C SER A 51 -22.42 -8.42 -8.67
N LEU A 52 -23.65 -8.10 -9.08
CA LEU A 52 -24.61 -9.08 -9.60
C LEU A 52 -24.17 -9.67 -10.96
N PRO A 53 -23.86 -8.86 -12.00
CA PRO A 53 -23.35 -9.40 -13.25
C PRO A 53 -21.99 -10.09 -13.06
N ILE A 54 -21.13 -9.59 -12.17
CA ILE A 54 -19.86 -10.27 -11.87
C ILE A 54 -20.10 -11.64 -11.24
N LEU A 55 -21.06 -11.77 -10.32
CA LEU A 55 -21.43 -13.05 -9.70
C LEU A 55 -21.94 -14.03 -10.76
N ILE A 56 -22.80 -13.57 -11.67
CA ILE A 56 -23.34 -14.39 -12.76
C ILE A 56 -22.20 -14.89 -13.66
N LEU A 57 -21.30 -13.99 -14.09
CA LEU A 57 -20.14 -14.37 -14.90
C LEU A 57 -19.22 -15.36 -14.16
N PHE A 58 -19.01 -15.14 -12.87
CA PHE A 58 -18.20 -16.05 -12.05
C PHE A 58 -18.80 -17.45 -11.99
N VAL A 59 -20.10 -17.56 -11.74
CA VAL A 59 -20.80 -18.84 -11.66
C VAL A 59 -20.79 -19.58 -13.00
N LEU A 60 -20.89 -18.85 -14.13
CA LEU A 60 -20.96 -19.43 -15.47
C LEU A 60 -19.58 -19.84 -16.02
N PHE A 61 -18.53 -19.06 -15.74
CA PHE A 61 -17.25 -19.22 -16.44
C PHE A 61 -16.11 -19.76 -15.56
N VAL A 62 -16.24 -19.70 -14.23
CA VAL A 62 -15.17 -20.23 -13.36
C VAL A 62 -15.39 -21.72 -13.14
N PRO A 63 -14.50 -22.59 -13.68
CA PRO A 63 -14.61 -24.02 -13.44
C PRO A 63 -14.46 -24.29 -11.94
N ARG A 64 -15.26 -25.21 -11.42
CA ARG A 64 -15.08 -25.69 -10.05
C ARG A 64 -13.68 -26.26 -9.93
N PRO A 65 -12.86 -25.83 -8.98
CA PRO A 65 -11.60 -26.49 -8.74
C PRO A 65 -11.93 -27.95 -8.43
N GLU A 66 -11.36 -28.88 -9.21
CA GLU A 66 -11.34 -30.27 -8.81
C GLU A 66 -10.80 -30.26 -7.38
N THR A 67 -11.55 -30.81 -6.46
CA THR A 67 -11.15 -30.99 -5.08
C THR A 67 -9.97 -31.97 -5.10
N THR A 68 -8.79 -31.51 -5.49
CA THR A 68 -7.57 -32.15 -5.06
C THR A 68 -7.66 -32.01 -3.54
N GLU A 69 -8.02 -33.10 -2.88
CA GLU A 69 -7.96 -33.23 -1.43
C GLU A 69 -6.62 -32.64 -1.03
N ILE A 70 -6.64 -31.39 -0.57
CA ILE A 70 -5.53 -30.86 0.19
C ILE A 70 -5.52 -31.78 1.38
N GLN A 71 -4.73 -32.85 1.25
CA GLN A 71 -4.37 -33.66 2.41
C GLN A 71 -3.89 -32.64 3.43
N VAL A 72 -4.75 -32.38 4.40
CA VAL A 72 -4.38 -31.68 5.63
C VAL A 72 -3.36 -32.60 6.28
N GLN A 73 -2.15 -32.59 5.74
CA GLN A 73 -1.01 -33.25 6.40
C GLN A 73 -0.81 -32.52 7.72
N GLY A 74 -1.46 -33.11 8.70
CA GLY A 74 -1.08 -33.05 10.09
C GLY A 74 -1.16 -31.69 10.74
N THR A 75 -2.15 -31.53 11.61
CA THR A 75 -2.19 -30.57 12.72
C THR A 75 -0.87 -30.44 13.52
N ALA A 76 0.06 -31.37 13.37
CA ALA A 76 1.41 -31.31 13.93
C ALA A 76 2.33 -30.30 13.20
N SER A 77 2.17 -30.10 11.87
CA SER A 77 2.98 -29.13 11.12
C SER A 77 2.57 -27.67 11.37
N ALA A 78 1.29 -27.42 11.66
CA ALA A 78 0.82 -26.07 11.98
C ALA A 78 1.46 -25.51 13.27
N ARG A 79 1.76 -26.36 14.24
CA ARG A 79 2.38 -25.96 15.51
C ARG A 79 3.89 -25.67 15.38
N GLN A 80 4.56 -26.24 14.38
CA GLN A 80 5.98 -25.94 14.08
C GLN A 80 6.18 -24.65 13.26
N VAL A 81 5.17 -24.22 12.51
CA VAL A 81 5.23 -23.01 11.66
C VAL A 81 5.12 -21.72 12.47
N ILE A 82 4.70 -21.76 13.72
CA ILE A 82 4.48 -20.57 14.59
C ILE A 82 5.80 -19.99 15.16
N LYS A 83 6.97 -20.41 14.73
CA LYS A 83 8.16 -19.58 14.92
C LYS A 83 8.15 -18.42 13.90
N THR A 84 7.15 -17.57 14.04
CA THR A 84 7.07 -16.32 13.25
C THR A 84 8.29 -15.49 13.57
N ASN A 85 9.08 -15.20 12.56
CA ASN A 85 10.21 -14.29 12.71
C ASN A 85 9.64 -12.93 13.16
N PRO A 86 10.06 -12.36 14.31
CA PRO A 86 9.53 -11.08 14.80
C PRO A 86 9.63 -9.95 13.78
N LYS A 87 10.55 -10.05 12.81
CA LYS A 87 10.64 -9.12 11.67
C LYS A 87 9.36 -9.08 10.83
N MET A 88 8.66 -10.20 10.67
CA MET A 88 7.42 -10.26 9.87
C MET A 88 6.27 -9.53 10.56
N ILE A 89 6.18 -9.63 11.88
CA ILE A 89 5.20 -8.88 12.67
C ILE A 89 5.48 -7.37 12.54
N ASN A 90 6.75 -6.97 12.60
CA ASN A 90 7.12 -5.56 12.43
C ASN A 90 6.71 -5.02 11.04
N TYR A 91 6.84 -5.81 9.96
CA TYR A 91 6.32 -5.42 8.64
C TYR A 91 4.79 -5.27 8.64
N GLY A 92 4.07 -6.16 9.31
CA GLY A 92 2.61 -6.07 9.45
C GLY A 92 2.17 -4.82 10.22
N ILE A 93 2.82 -4.50 11.35
CA ILE A 93 2.56 -3.29 12.14
C ILE A 93 2.92 -2.04 11.33
N PHE A 94 4.05 -2.04 10.65
CA PHE A 94 4.47 -0.92 9.80
C PHE A 94 3.45 -0.68 8.68
N LEU A 95 3.00 -1.74 8.00
CA LEU A 95 1.95 -1.66 6.99
C LEU A 95 0.64 -1.11 7.58
N LEU A 96 0.23 -1.58 8.75
CA LEU A 96 -0.96 -1.06 9.44
C LEU A 96 -0.87 0.45 9.65
N LEU A 97 0.25 0.95 10.19
CA LEU A 97 0.45 2.38 10.45
C LEU A 97 0.39 3.20 9.15
N ILE A 98 1.06 2.75 8.09
CA ILE A 98 1.07 3.47 6.81
C ILE A 98 -0.33 3.46 6.18
N ILE A 99 -1.08 2.36 6.27
CA ILE A 99 -2.46 2.29 5.76
C ILE A 99 -3.39 3.23 6.52
N VAL A 100 -3.25 3.34 7.85
CA VAL A 100 -4.02 4.32 8.63
C VAL A 100 -3.79 5.73 8.08
N VAL A 101 -2.54 6.11 7.86
CA VAL A 101 -2.21 7.43 7.31
C VAL A 101 -2.72 7.58 5.87
N TYR A 102 -2.49 6.59 5.00
CA TYR A 102 -2.94 6.63 3.60
C TYR A 102 -4.45 6.84 3.47
N ASN A 103 -5.25 6.21 4.33
CA ASN A 103 -6.71 6.37 4.32
C ASN A 103 -7.17 7.82 4.63
N ALA A 104 -6.28 8.68 5.14
CA ALA A 104 -6.60 10.10 5.34
C ALA A 104 -7.06 10.77 4.04
N VAL A 105 -6.46 10.44 2.90
CA VAL A 105 -6.84 11.02 1.60
C VAL A 105 -8.29 10.65 1.29
N SER A 106 -8.64 9.36 1.35
CA SER A 106 -10.01 8.92 1.04
C SER A 106 -11.06 9.44 2.02
N ILE A 107 -10.72 9.56 3.31
CA ILE A 107 -11.68 9.92 4.37
C ILE A 107 -11.81 11.44 4.53
N LYS A 108 -10.73 12.20 4.36
CA LYS A 108 -10.68 13.63 4.70
C LYS A 108 -10.63 14.58 3.49
N LEU A 109 -10.39 14.08 2.27
CA LEU A 109 -10.24 14.93 1.10
C LEU A 109 -11.47 15.80 0.83
N ALA A 110 -12.67 15.20 0.84
CA ALA A 110 -13.92 15.93 0.65
C ALA A 110 -14.10 17.00 1.74
N THR A 111 -13.81 16.66 3.01
CA THR A 111 -13.87 17.61 4.12
C THR A 111 -12.89 18.77 3.95
N VAL A 112 -11.68 18.53 3.44
CA VAL A 112 -10.71 19.60 3.14
C VAL A 112 -11.26 20.52 2.06
N LEU A 113 -11.73 19.98 0.93
CA LEU A 113 -12.24 20.78 -0.18
C LEU A 113 -13.43 21.66 0.22
N THR A 114 -14.39 21.09 0.96
CA THR A 114 -15.58 21.83 1.40
C THR A 114 -15.26 22.85 2.49
N THR A 115 -14.40 22.51 3.47
CA THR A 115 -14.02 23.41 4.56
C THR A 115 -13.29 24.67 4.04
N TYR A 116 -12.44 24.51 3.03
CA TYR A 116 -11.64 25.61 2.45
C TYR A 116 -12.30 26.21 1.20
N SER A 117 -13.54 25.83 0.86
CA SER A 117 -14.29 26.30 -0.31
C SER A 117 -13.52 26.15 -1.63
N LEU A 118 -12.72 25.08 -1.74
CA LEU A 118 -11.90 24.77 -2.92
C LEU A 118 -12.60 23.83 -3.90
N GLY A 119 -13.73 23.24 -3.50
CA GLY A 119 -14.49 22.30 -4.31
C GLY A 119 -15.58 21.62 -3.50
N ASP A 120 -16.34 20.77 -4.17
CA ASP A 120 -17.41 19.97 -3.64
C ASP A 120 -17.02 18.48 -3.51
N GLU A 121 -17.97 17.65 -3.09
CA GLU A 121 -17.79 16.20 -2.93
C GLU A 121 -17.51 15.51 -4.27
N THR A 122 -18.09 16.02 -5.38
CA THR A 122 -17.85 15.53 -6.74
C THR A 122 -16.40 15.79 -7.17
N ASN A 123 -15.88 16.99 -6.86
CA ASN A 123 -14.47 17.30 -7.09
C ASN A 123 -13.53 16.38 -6.30
N ALA A 124 -13.88 16.05 -5.06
CA ALA A 124 -13.13 15.09 -4.27
C ALA A 124 -13.14 13.70 -4.92
N ALA A 125 -14.29 13.22 -5.38
CA ALA A 125 -14.41 11.93 -6.07
C ALA A 125 -13.62 11.89 -7.38
N ASN A 126 -13.62 12.99 -8.16
CA ASN A 126 -12.83 13.10 -9.38
C ASN A 126 -11.32 13.07 -9.09
N ILE A 127 -10.85 13.75 -8.05
CA ILE A 127 -9.44 13.69 -7.62
C ILE A 127 -9.07 12.27 -7.20
N LEU A 128 -9.90 11.59 -6.40
CA LEU A 128 -9.67 10.21 -5.99
C LEU A 128 -9.65 9.25 -7.19
N THR A 129 -10.49 9.47 -8.19
CA THR A 129 -10.51 8.71 -9.44
C THR A 129 -9.18 8.86 -10.19
N ILE A 130 -8.70 10.09 -10.38
CA ILE A 130 -7.41 10.36 -11.04
C ILE A 130 -6.26 9.77 -10.24
N MET A 131 -6.29 9.87 -8.90
CA MET A 131 -5.34 9.24 -8.00
C MET A 131 -5.28 7.71 -8.22
N GLN A 132 -6.43 7.04 -8.34
CA GLN A 132 -6.50 5.59 -8.58
C GLN A 132 -5.97 5.20 -9.97
N LEU A 133 -6.27 6.00 -11.00
CA LEU A 133 -5.72 5.79 -12.35
C LEU A 133 -4.20 5.97 -12.38
N ALA A 134 -3.68 6.97 -11.70
CA ALA A 134 -2.24 7.18 -11.56
C ALA A 134 -1.57 6.02 -10.78
N SER A 135 -2.24 5.52 -9.73
CA SER A 135 -1.84 4.34 -8.98
C SER A 135 -1.78 3.10 -9.87
N MET A 136 -2.77 2.90 -10.74
CA MET A 136 -2.77 1.82 -11.74
C MET A 136 -1.56 1.91 -12.66
N ALA A 137 -1.30 3.08 -13.25
CA ALA A 137 -0.16 3.29 -14.14
C ALA A 137 1.18 3.01 -13.43
N ALA A 138 1.34 3.47 -12.19
CA ALA A 138 2.53 3.19 -11.38
C ALA A 138 2.67 1.70 -11.04
N GLY A 139 1.56 1.00 -10.80
CA GLY A 139 1.53 -0.45 -10.56
C GLY A 139 2.06 -1.26 -11.75
N VAL A 140 1.68 -0.89 -12.98
CA VAL A 140 2.24 -1.51 -14.20
C VAL A 140 3.74 -1.31 -14.30
N CYS A 141 4.24 -0.13 -13.94
CA CYS A 141 5.66 0.20 -13.98
C CYS A 141 6.46 -0.35 -12.79
N PHE A 142 5.80 -0.95 -11.79
CA PHE A 142 6.44 -1.40 -10.55
C PHE A 142 7.62 -2.35 -10.80
N GLY A 143 7.46 -3.36 -11.65
CA GLY A 143 8.51 -4.35 -11.92
C GLY A 143 9.80 -3.71 -12.45
N TRP A 144 9.67 -2.81 -13.44
CA TRP A 144 10.79 -2.05 -14.00
C TRP A 144 11.45 -1.13 -12.96
N LEU A 145 10.64 -0.43 -12.18
CA LEU A 145 11.13 0.49 -11.16
C LEU A 145 11.80 -0.25 -10.00
N GLN A 146 11.25 -1.41 -9.62
CA GLN A 146 11.82 -2.30 -8.61
C GLN A 146 13.21 -2.82 -9.03
N ALA A 147 13.39 -3.21 -10.30
CA ALA A 147 14.68 -3.65 -10.81
C ALA A 147 15.73 -2.54 -10.72
N LYS A 148 15.35 -1.28 -10.96
CA LYS A 148 16.27 -0.14 -10.97
C LYS A 148 16.51 0.47 -9.56
N ALA A 149 15.46 0.62 -8.77
CA ALA A 149 15.52 1.27 -7.44
C ALA A 149 15.82 0.29 -6.29
N HIS A 150 15.55 -1.00 -6.50
CA HIS A 150 15.76 -2.12 -5.59
C HIS A 150 15.72 -1.78 -4.08
N ARG A 151 16.85 -1.36 -3.49
CA ARG A 151 17.00 -1.07 -2.05
C ARG A 151 16.34 0.23 -1.61
N TYR A 152 16.19 1.19 -2.52
CA TYR A 152 15.63 2.52 -2.22
C TYR A 152 14.15 2.64 -2.51
N MET A 153 13.51 1.55 -3.00
CA MET A 153 12.10 1.55 -3.38
C MET A 153 11.18 1.94 -2.22
N LEU A 154 11.43 1.41 -1.01
CA LEU A 154 10.69 1.78 0.20
C LEU A 154 10.85 3.26 0.53
N THR A 155 12.07 3.76 0.47
CA THR A 155 12.37 5.17 0.75
C THR A 155 11.68 6.07 -0.27
N LEU A 156 11.77 5.75 -1.56
CA LEU A 156 11.15 6.51 -2.64
C LEU A 156 9.63 6.59 -2.45
N SER A 157 8.99 5.46 -2.16
CA SER A 157 7.54 5.42 -1.94
C SER A 157 7.13 6.27 -0.73
N LEU A 158 7.82 6.16 0.41
CA LEU A 158 7.50 6.95 1.61
C LEU A 158 7.75 8.46 1.40
N LEU A 159 8.80 8.84 0.67
CA LEU A 159 9.08 10.23 0.33
C LEU A 159 8.00 10.82 -0.56
N LEU A 160 7.62 10.12 -1.63
CA LEU A 160 6.55 10.56 -2.53
C LEU A 160 5.22 10.72 -1.77
N MET A 161 4.89 9.78 -0.88
CA MET A 161 3.69 9.87 -0.05
C MET A 161 3.76 11.06 0.90
N GLY A 162 4.90 11.27 1.57
CA GLY A 162 5.10 12.39 2.47
C GLY A 162 4.98 13.74 1.75
N ILE A 163 5.58 13.89 0.57
CA ILE A 163 5.45 15.09 -0.27
C ILE A 163 4.00 15.29 -0.69
N GLY A 164 3.29 14.24 -1.12
CA GLY A 164 1.87 14.29 -1.45
C GLY A 164 1.03 14.84 -0.29
N PHE A 165 1.30 14.39 0.93
CA PHE A 165 0.63 14.87 2.14
C PHE A 165 0.96 16.34 2.46
N VAL A 166 2.21 16.78 2.27
CA VAL A 166 2.59 18.21 2.40
C VAL A 166 1.81 19.07 1.43
N LEU A 167 1.68 18.64 0.16
CA LEU A 167 0.93 19.37 -0.85
C LEU A 167 -0.56 19.48 -0.49
N ILE A 168 -1.18 18.39 -0.02
CA ILE A 168 -2.58 18.42 0.44
C ILE A 168 -2.71 19.34 1.67
N ALA A 169 -1.76 19.27 2.60
CA ALA A 169 -1.75 20.10 3.81
C ALA A 169 -1.60 21.60 3.52
N SER A 170 -0.97 21.97 2.38
CA SER A 170 -0.84 23.36 1.97
C SER A 170 -2.18 24.01 1.62
N ALA A 171 -3.16 23.25 1.19
CA ALA A 171 -4.53 23.65 0.82
C ALA A 171 -4.60 24.93 -0.04
N MET A 172 -3.61 25.14 -0.91
CA MET A 172 -3.51 26.38 -1.72
C MET A 172 -4.62 26.49 -2.77
N ASN A 173 -4.84 25.39 -3.51
CA ASN A 173 -5.88 25.31 -4.52
C ASN A 173 -6.19 23.86 -4.88
N LEU A 174 -7.29 23.64 -5.62
CA LEU A 174 -7.75 22.33 -6.06
C LEU A 174 -6.67 21.52 -6.81
N TYR A 175 -5.88 22.17 -7.66
CA TYR A 175 -4.87 21.49 -8.48
C TYR A 175 -3.69 21.00 -7.65
N VAL A 176 -3.24 21.77 -6.66
CA VAL A 176 -2.16 21.39 -5.74
C VAL A 176 -2.59 20.20 -4.89
N ILE A 177 -3.82 20.23 -4.36
CA ILE A 177 -4.41 19.11 -3.62
C ILE A 177 -4.51 17.88 -4.50
N GLY A 178 -5.01 18.03 -5.73
CA GLY A 178 -5.12 16.95 -6.71
C GLY A 178 -3.76 16.33 -7.04
N PHE A 179 -2.74 17.15 -7.27
CA PHE A 179 -1.38 16.66 -7.52
C PHE A 179 -0.79 15.92 -6.30
N GLY A 180 -1.04 16.42 -5.08
CA GLY A 180 -0.65 15.75 -3.84
C GLY A 180 -1.33 14.38 -3.70
N ALA A 181 -2.63 14.28 -4.02
CA ALA A 181 -3.36 13.03 -4.02
C ALA A 181 -2.80 12.04 -5.06
N ILE A 182 -2.50 12.51 -6.28
CA ILE A 182 -1.88 11.68 -7.34
C ILE A 182 -0.54 11.10 -6.87
N LEU A 183 0.34 11.93 -6.29
CA LEU A 183 1.62 11.45 -5.74
C LEU A 183 1.43 10.40 -4.66
N THR A 184 0.43 10.57 -3.81
CA THR A 184 0.08 9.61 -2.76
C THR A 184 -0.40 8.28 -3.36
N GLY A 185 -1.21 8.31 -4.41
CA GLY A 185 -1.67 7.11 -5.12
C GLY A 185 -0.53 6.35 -5.80
N ILE A 186 0.34 7.04 -6.53
CA ILE A 186 1.55 6.47 -7.15
C ILE A 186 2.41 5.81 -6.09
N SER A 187 2.68 6.51 -5.00
CA SER A 187 3.48 6.03 -3.88
C SER A 187 2.95 4.74 -3.27
N PHE A 188 1.65 4.69 -3.01
CA PHE A 188 1.00 3.52 -2.41
C PHE A 188 1.07 2.28 -3.31
N SER A 189 0.92 2.47 -4.63
CA SER A 189 1.05 1.40 -5.63
C SER A 189 2.49 0.86 -5.75
N LEU A 190 3.49 1.61 -5.33
CA LEU A 190 4.87 1.16 -5.23
C LEU A 190 5.18 0.52 -3.87
N PHE A 191 4.59 1.05 -2.80
CA PHE A 191 4.82 0.62 -1.43
C PHE A 191 4.29 -0.78 -1.13
N ILE A 192 3.04 -1.06 -1.49
CA ILE A 192 2.37 -2.33 -1.20
C ILE A 192 3.09 -3.53 -1.85
N PRO A 193 3.30 -3.56 -3.18
CA PRO A 193 4.00 -4.67 -3.83
C PRO A 193 5.41 -4.87 -3.30
N TYR A 194 6.12 -3.77 -2.95
CA TYR A 194 7.44 -3.86 -2.36
C TYR A 194 7.42 -4.63 -1.03
N LEU A 195 6.50 -4.30 -0.10
CA LEU A 195 6.41 -5.01 1.18
C LEU A 195 6.06 -6.48 1.00
N PHE A 196 5.09 -6.81 0.14
CA PHE A 196 4.73 -8.19 -0.16
C PHE A 196 5.93 -8.96 -0.74
N ASN A 197 6.68 -8.35 -1.64
CA ASN A 197 7.88 -8.95 -2.21
C ASN A 197 8.97 -9.17 -1.16
N GLN A 198 9.22 -8.20 -0.27
CA GLN A 198 10.21 -8.33 0.81
C GLN A 198 9.86 -9.45 1.79
N VAL A 199 8.61 -9.54 2.18
CA VAL A 199 8.14 -10.61 3.07
C VAL A 199 8.28 -11.97 2.39
N SER A 200 7.97 -12.08 1.10
CA SER A 200 8.10 -13.29 0.34
C SER A 200 9.55 -13.78 0.19
N ILE A 201 10.50 -12.84 -0.04
CA ILE A 201 11.93 -13.16 -0.13
C ILE A 201 12.51 -13.62 1.22
N GLN A 202 12.06 -13.01 2.32
CA GLN A 202 12.60 -13.27 3.66
C GLN A 202 11.89 -14.43 4.38
N ALA A 203 10.72 -14.85 3.90
CA ALA A 203 9.97 -15.94 4.50
C ALA A 203 10.60 -17.29 4.15
N PRO A 204 10.66 -18.24 5.11
CA PRO A 204 10.96 -19.63 4.79
C PRO A 204 9.93 -20.17 3.79
N LYS A 205 10.37 -21.01 2.83
CA LYS A 205 9.51 -21.53 1.73
C LYS A 205 8.18 -22.15 2.21
N HIS A 206 8.15 -22.72 3.43
CA HIS A 206 6.95 -23.33 4.01
C HIS A 206 6.05 -22.35 4.79
N ALA A 207 6.51 -21.14 5.08
CA ALA A 207 5.80 -20.14 5.88
C ALA A 207 5.35 -18.91 5.05
N GLU A 208 5.49 -18.93 3.74
CA GLU A 208 5.21 -17.79 2.86
C GLU A 208 3.75 -17.35 2.94
N SER A 209 2.80 -18.29 2.84
CA SER A 209 1.37 -18.00 2.93
C SER A 209 0.99 -17.39 4.28
N PHE A 210 1.55 -17.90 5.37
CA PHE A 210 1.30 -17.38 6.72
C PHE A 210 1.83 -15.94 6.88
N ASN A 211 3.06 -15.68 6.42
CA ASN A 211 3.66 -14.35 6.52
C ASN A 211 2.93 -13.32 5.62
N THR A 212 2.47 -13.72 4.45
CA THR A 212 1.60 -12.90 3.60
C THR A 212 0.27 -12.59 4.28
N SER A 213 -0.31 -13.55 5.00
CA SER A 213 -1.53 -13.33 5.78
C SER A 213 -1.35 -12.30 6.90
N ILE A 214 -0.18 -12.24 7.55
CA ILE A 214 0.13 -11.19 8.54
C ILE A 214 0.07 -9.80 7.91
N LEU A 215 0.60 -9.62 6.70
CA LEU A 215 0.49 -8.34 5.98
C LEU A 215 -0.97 -8.01 5.64
N LEU A 216 -1.75 -8.98 5.17
CA LEU A 216 -3.17 -8.78 4.85
C LEU A 216 -3.98 -8.41 6.10
N VAL A 217 -3.71 -9.06 7.24
CA VAL A 217 -4.32 -8.71 8.52
C VAL A 217 -3.93 -7.29 8.92
N GLY A 218 -2.64 -6.93 8.83
CA GLY A 218 -2.16 -5.57 9.09
C GLY A 218 -2.85 -4.53 8.20
N ALA A 219 -3.02 -4.81 6.91
CA ALA A 219 -3.69 -3.93 5.95
C ALA A 219 -5.18 -3.71 6.31
N ASN A 220 -5.91 -4.80 6.57
CA ASN A 220 -7.33 -4.72 6.89
C ASN A 220 -7.58 -4.07 8.26
N LEU A 221 -6.78 -4.41 9.28
CA LEU A 221 -6.84 -3.75 10.59
C LEU A 221 -6.49 -2.26 10.48
N GLY A 222 -5.48 -1.90 9.66
CA GLY A 222 -5.14 -0.51 9.39
C GLY A 222 -6.32 0.28 8.81
N THR A 223 -7.02 -0.30 7.83
CA THR A 223 -8.22 0.31 7.23
C THR A 223 -9.37 0.42 8.25
N LEU A 224 -9.61 -0.61 9.05
CA LEU A 224 -10.64 -0.61 10.09
C LEU A 224 -10.39 0.45 11.17
N ILE A 225 -9.13 0.59 11.59
CA ILE A 225 -8.73 1.52 12.67
C ILE A 225 -8.52 2.94 12.10
N ALA A 226 -8.41 3.12 10.78
CA ALA A 226 -8.10 4.41 10.16
C ALA A 226 -8.94 5.58 10.69
N PRO A 227 -10.27 5.52 10.80
CA PRO A 227 -11.06 6.66 11.30
C PRO A 227 -10.62 7.11 12.69
N TYR A 228 -10.34 6.16 13.60
CA TYR A 228 -9.89 6.45 14.98
C TYR A 228 -8.44 6.94 15.00
N GLY A 229 -7.55 6.34 14.20
CA GLY A 229 -6.17 6.77 14.08
C GLY A 229 -6.06 8.19 13.52
N LEU A 230 -6.88 8.55 12.53
CA LEU A 230 -6.95 9.91 11.98
C LEU A 230 -7.52 10.91 12.99
N LEU A 231 -8.50 10.50 13.80
CA LEU A 231 -9.00 11.31 14.91
C LEU A 231 -7.87 11.62 15.90
N PHE A 232 -7.11 10.61 16.31
CA PHE A 232 -5.94 10.78 17.17
C PHE A 232 -4.90 11.74 16.55
N LEU A 233 -4.55 11.55 15.27
CA LEU A 233 -3.65 12.46 14.56
C LEU A 233 -4.18 13.90 14.51
N SER A 234 -5.49 14.11 14.50
CA SER A 234 -6.08 15.45 14.50
C SER A 234 -5.97 16.19 15.84
N PHE A 235 -5.85 15.47 16.96
CA PHE A 235 -5.73 16.07 18.30
C PHE A 235 -4.33 16.60 18.62
N VAL A 236 -3.28 16.04 17.99
CA VAL A 236 -1.87 16.34 18.30
C VAL A 236 -1.42 17.68 17.70
N SER A 237 -2.23 18.36 16.88
CA SER A 237 -1.80 19.53 16.12
C SER A 237 -2.26 20.87 16.71
N LEU A 238 -1.36 21.85 16.65
CA LEU A 238 -1.57 23.28 16.91
C LEU A 238 -2.10 23.96 15.63
N GLY A 239 -3.33 23.64 15.18
CA GLY A 239 -3.88 24.24 13.97
C GLY A 239 -5.29 23.77 13.63
N SER A 240 -5.72 24.02 12.40
CA SER A 240 -7.02 23.55 11.91
C SER A 240 -7.07 22.02 11.95
N LYS A 241 -8.01 21.45 12.70
CA LYS A 241 -8.17 20.00 12.89
C LYS A 241 -8.28 19.23 11.57
N THR A 242 -8.76 19.88 10.51
CA THR A 242 -8.94 19.27 9.19
C THR A 242 -7.61 19.02 8.48
N LEU A 243 -6.69 19.98 8.51
CA LEU A 243 -5.36 19.84 7.88
C LEU A 243 -4.35 19.15 8.80
N ALA A 244 -4.58 19.14 10.11
CA ALA A 244 -3.70 18.53 11.10
C ALA A 244 -3.34 17.07 10.76
N VAL A 245 -4.31 16.32 10.25
CA VAL A 245 -4.12 14.92 9.84
C VAL A 245 -3.08 14.82 8.72
N PHE A 246 -3.09 15.72 7.74
CA PHE A 246 -2.14 15.72 6.62
C PHE A 246 -0.77 16.22 7.05
N VAL A 247 -0.70 17.25 7.92
CA VAL A 247 0.57 17.74 8.48
C VAL A 247 1.24 16.66 9.32
N ASN A 248 0.53 16.09 10.29
CA ASN A 248 1.09 15.05 11.16
C ASN A 248 1.41 13.76 10.39
N GLY A 249 0.54 13.40 9.43
CA GLY A 249 0.78 12.29 8.52
C GLY A 249 2.04 12.49 7.67
N SER A 250 2.27 13.70 7.14
CA SER A 250 3.47 14.00 6.37
C SER A 250 4.74 13.89 7.23
N ILE A 251 4.72 14.41 8.45
CA ILE A 251 5.84 14.30 9.39
C ILE A 251 6.17 12.82 9.67
N LEU A 252 5.16 12.01 9.97
CA LEU A 252 5.32 10.58 10.23
C LEU A 252 5.92 9.86 9.00
N LEU A 253 5.42 10.15 7.80
CA LEU A 253 5.90 9.55 6.55
C LEU A 253 7.34 9.96 6.24
N LEU A 254 7.68 11.26 6.40
CA LEU A 254 9.03 11.76 6.14
C LEU A 254 10.05 11.22 7.16
N ILE A 255 9.67 11.11 8.44
CA ILE A 255 10.49 10.45 9.45
C ILE A 255 10.70 8.98 9.10
N SER A 256 9.64 8.28 8.70
CA SER A 256 9.73 6.87 8.28
C SER A 256 10.63 6.71 7.05
N ALA A 257 10.58 7.64 6.10
CA ALA A 257 11.48 7.67 4.95
C ALA A 257 12.94 7.87 5.37
N LEU A 258 13.20 8.82 6.27
CA LEU A 258 14.54 9.07 6.82
C LEU A 258 15.11 7.84 7.53
N VAL A 259 14.30 7.20 8.38
CA VAL A 259 14.68 5.95 9.05
C VAL A 259 14.99 4.86 8.03
N SER A 260 14.20 4.74 6.97
CA SER A 260 14.45 3.79 5.87
C SER A 260 15.81 4.03 5.19
N VAL A 261 16.16 5.30 4.90
CA VAL A 261 17.48 5.67 4.36
C VAL A 261 18.60 5.24 5.30
N LEU A 262 18.47 5.55 6.60
CA LEU A 262 19.48 5.22 7.61
C LEU A 262 19.68 3.70 7.74
N VAL A 263 18.59 2.93 7.66
CA VAL A 263 18.67 1.46 7.70
C VAL A 263 19.40 0.92 6.47
N VAL A 264 19.07 1.41 5.27
CA VAL A 264 19.75 1.02 4.02
C VAL A 264 21.24 1.39 4.07
N TYR A 265 21.55 2.60 4.51
CA TYR A 265 22.93 3.05 4.64
C TYR A 265 23.76 2.18 5.60
N ARG A 266 23.21 1.89 6.80
CA ARG A 266 23.87 1.02 7.78
C ARG A 266 24.08 -0.40 7.29
N THR A 267 23.11 -0.94 6.55
CA THR A 267 23.20 -2.29 5.97
C THR A 267 24.29 -2.35 4.90
N ASN A 268 24.37 -1.35 4.01
CA ASN A 268 25.41 -1.28 2.99
C ASN A 268 26.80 -1.19 3.62
N ARG A 269 26.97 -0.35 4.65
CA ARG A 269 28.27 -0.22 5.35
C ARG A 269 28.73 -1.52 6.00
N LYS A 270 27.82 -2.28 6.62
CA LYS A 270 28.14 -3.60 7.21
C LYS A 270 28.55 -4.62 6.14
N THR A 271 27.92 -4.60 4.98
CA THR A 271 28.26 -5.49 3.87
C THR A 271 29.66 -5.19 3.31
N VAL A 272 30.02 -3.90 3.16
CA VAL A 272 31.34 -3.49 2.70
C VAL A 272 32.42 -3.92 3.69
N ILE A 273 32.22 -3.66 4.99
CA ILE A 273 33.18 -4.05 6.03
C ILE A 273 33.42 -5.56 6.05
N ARG A 274 32.36 -6.37 5.92
CA ARG A 274 32.46 -7.84 5.88
C ARG A 274 33.26 -8.33 4.68
N VAL A 275 33.03 -7.74 3.49
CA VAL A 275 33.77 -8.08 2.28
C VAL A 275 35.24 -7.72 2.42
N ASP A 276 35.56 -6.56 3.01
CA ASP A 276 36.94 -6.14 3.27
C ASP A 276 37.66 -7.06 4.26
N GLU A 277 36.94 -7.55 5.29
CA GLU A 277 37.46 -8.55 6.24
C GLU A 277 37.74 -9.88 5.60
N GLU A 278 36.81 -10.42 4.77
CA GLU A 278 36.99 -11.65 4.03
C GLU A 278 38.17 -11.59 3.03
N ILE A 279 38.35 -10.44 2.33
CA ILE A 279 39.48 -10.24 1.43
C ILE A 279 40.82 -10.21 2.21
N LYS A 280 40.86 -9.55 3.37
CA LYS A 280 42.05 -9.51 4.21
C LYS A 280 42.43 -10.91 4.74
N GLU A 281 41.43 -11.69 5.15
CA GLU A 281 41.65 -13.06 5.63
C GLU A 281 42.21 -13.99 4.51
N GLN A 282 41.72 -13.83 3.29
CA GLN A 282 42.23 -14.57 2.13
C GLN A 282 43.65 -14.16 1.73
N LEU A 283 44.06 -12.90 1.97
CA LEU A 283 45.42 -12.42 1.70
C LEU A 283 46.44 -12.86 2.76
N THR A 284 45.98 -13.08 4.01
CA THR A 284 46.88 -13.53 5.10
C THR A 284 47.07 -15.04 5.17
N THR A 285 46.23 -15.81 4.47
CA THR A 285 46.32 -17.29 4.40
C THR A 285 47.09 -17.82 3.17
N LYS A 286 47.58 -16.93 2.32
CA LYS A 286 48.56 -17.23 1.23
C LYS A 286 49.97 -16.79 1.64
#